data_d61d5d0eab32e00c0853307b448989d4
#
_entry.id   d61d5d0eab32e00c0853307b448989d4
#
_cell.length_a   1.000
_cell.length_b   1.000
_cell.length_c   1.000
_cell.angle_alpha   90.00
_cell.angle_beta   90.00
_cell.angle_gamma   90.00
#
_symmetry.space_group_name_H-M   'P 1'
#
loop_
_entity.id
_entity.type
_entity.pdbx_description
1 polymer ?
#
loop_
_entity_poly.entity_id
_entity_poly.type
_entity_poly.pdbx_seq_one_letter_code
_entity_poly.pdbx_strand_id
1 'polypeptide(L)'
;MLKGIAASAGVSVAKVYKLETPKVVIEMKTVEDVAAEVAKFEAALEKTKKDIEGVKERAAKRLSEEELAVFDAHLMMAGDPDLHDQVVAAINNDNVNAEYAVDSYANMAIAMFETLGEYFKERIADVKDVTFRLKCNLLGVLIPDLTSIAEDSVIVAHDLTPSDTAQLNEFVKGFATEIGGKTSHSAIMANSLEIPAVVGCAGVLEAANTGDIIALDALDGEVVINPDEETIAKYQAKAAQYAKEKEELKVLKNEASITSDGHQVELAGNIGGYADVEGVLNNGGEGVGLFRTEFLYMGSKDWPTEEEQFQAYKQVLEGMQGKKVVVRTLDIGGDKHLDYYDFPEEMNPFLGYRAIRLCLDQTDIFRT
;
A
#
# COMPACT_ATOMS: atom_id res chain seq x y z
N MET A 1 -25.27 -8.79 11.72
CA MET A 1 -23.87 -9.28 11.81
C MET A 1 -23.44 -9.72 10.43
N LEU A 2 -22.36 -9.15 9.93
CA LEU A 2 -21.73 -9.47 8.66
C LEU A 2 -20.40 -10.17 8.92
N LYS A 3 -19.88 -10.90 7.92
CA LYS A 3 -18.56 -11.53 7.99
C LYS A 3 -17.71 -11.14 6.79
N GLY A 4 -16.44 -10.91 7.06
CA GLY A 4 -15.39 -10.68 6.09
C GLY A 4 -14.11 -11.41 6.48
N ILE A 5 -13.02 -11.00 5.89
CA ILE A 5 -11.68 -11.53 6.13
C ILE A 5 -10.98 -10.63 7.14
N ALA A 6 -10.53 -11.18 8.26
CA ALA A 6 -9.64 -10.49 9.20
C ALA A 6 -8.31 -10.18 8.49
N ALA A 7 -8.04 -8.91 8.26
CA ALA A 7 -6.88 -8.44 7.49
C ALA A 7 -5.81 -7.84 8.40
N SER A 8 -6.19 -7.03 9.38
CA SER A 8 -5.28 -6.48 10.39
C SER A 8 -5.95 -6.58 11.75
N ALA A 9 -5.25 -7.18 12.71
CA ALA A 9 -5.83 -7.58 14.00
C ALA A 9 -6.22 -6.41 14.89
N GLY A 10 -7.37 -6.54 15.56
CA GLY A 10 -7.85 -5.60 16.55
C GLY A 10 -9.37 -5.60 16.65
N VAL A 11 -9.89 -4.90 17.65
CA VAL A 11 -11.34 -4.75 17.87
C VAL A 11 -11.64 -3.30 18.15
N SER A 12 -12.65 -2.74 17.51
CA SER A 12 -13.07 -1.36 17.74
C SER A 12 -14.60 -1.20 17.76
N VAL A 13 -15.07 -0.24 18.52
CA VAL A 13 -16.46 0.20 18.52
C VAL A 13 -16.45 1.71 18.37
N ALA A 14 -16.97 2.21 17.27
CA ALA A 14 -16.96 3.64 16.94
C ALA A 14 -18.10 4.01 16.00
N LYS A 15 -18.17 5.27 15.58
CA LYS A 15 -19.11 5.71 14.55
C LYS A 15 -18.67 5.28 13.17
N VAL A 16 -19.62 5.00 12.31
CA VAL A 16 -19.37 4.75 10.88
C VAL A 16 -19.05 6.07 10.17
N TYR A 17 -17.95 6.08 9.44
CA TYR A 17 -17.71 7.02 8.36
C TYR A 17 -17.85 6.26 7.03
N LYS A 18 -18.96 6.44 6.33
CA LYS A 18 -19.19 5.79 5.04
C LYS A 18 -18.48 6.56 3.96
N LEU A 19 -17.45 5.95 3.38
CA LEU A 19 -16.72 6.50 2.23
C LEU A 19 -17.44 6.11 0.95
N GLU A 20 -18.17 7.06 0.40
CA GLU A 20 -18.82 6.89 -0.90
C GLU A 20 -17.93 7.49 -1.98
N THR A 21 -17.42 6.64 -2.87
CA THR A 21 -16.73 7.10 -4.06
C THR A 21 -17.71 7.87 -4.94
N PRO A 22 -17.45 9.12 -5.28
CA PRO A 22 -18.36 9.89 -6.13
C PRO A 22 -18.63 9.17 -7.44
N LYS A 23 -19.90 9.07 -7.81
CA LYS A 23 -20.28 8.52 -9.12
C LYS A 23 -19.94 9.53 -10.20
N VAL A 24 -18.92 9.23 -10.98
CA VAL A 24 -18.49 10.01 -12.12
C VAL A 24 -19.13 9.37 -13.36
N VAL A 25 -20.11 10.05 -13.93
CA VAL A 25 -20.75 9.61 -15.20
C VAL A 25 -20.09 10.36 -16.34
N ILE A 26 -19.43 9.62 -17.22
CA ILE A 26 -18.77 10.17 -18.40
C ILE A 26 -19.66 9.97 -19.61
N GLU A 27 -20.01 11.07 -20.24
CA GLU A 27 -20.75 11.08 -21.50
C GLU A 27 -19.87 11.73 -22.58
N MET A 28 -19.84 11.12 -23.74
CA MET A 28 -19.22 11.73 -24.91
C MET A 28 -20.02 12.94 -25.35
N LYS A 29 -19.36 14.10 -25.44
CA LYS A 29 -19.96 15.34 -25.94
C LYS A 29 -19.04 15.93 -27.01
N THR A 30 -19.65 16.44 -28.08
CA THR A 30 -18.91 17.18 -29.10
C THR A 30 -18.66 18.59 -28.60
N VAL A 31 -17.42 19.05 -28.72
CA VAL A 31 -17.00 20.40 -28.30
C VAL A 31 -16.80 21.31 -29.51
N GLU A 32 -17.23 22.55 -29.38
CA GLU A 32 -17.07 23.57 -30.44
C GLU A 32 -15.74 24.32 -30.30
N ASP A 33 -15.31 24.59 -29.06
CA ASP A 33 -14.04 25.25 -28.76
C ASP A 33 -13.02 24.25 -28.23
N VAL A 34 -12.32 23.64 -29.13
CA VAL A 34 -11.30 22.62 -28.85
C VAL A 34 -10.14 23.19 -28.02
N ALA A 35 -9.76 24.45 -28.27
CA ALA A 35 -8.66 25.08 -27.53
C ALA A 35 -9.03 25.34 -26.07
N ALA A 36 -10.27 25.73 -25.79
CA ALA A 36 -10.76 25.88 -24.42
C ALA A 36 -10.83 24.54 -23.69
N GLU A 37 -11.20 23.47 -24.39
CA GLU A 37 -11.29 22.13 -23.81
C GLU A 37 -9.90 21.55 -23.49
N VAL A 38 -8.90 21.76 -24.35
CA VAL A 38 -7.50 21.41 -24.07
C VAL A 38 -7.00 22.20 -22.84
N ALA A 39 -7.25 23.50 -22.77
CA ALA A 39 -6.86 24.31 -21.60
C ALA A 39 -7.53 23.85 -20.30
N LYS A 40 -8.78 23.41 -20.36
CA LYS A 40 -9.51 22.80 -19.24
C LYS A 40 -8.86 21.50 -18.77
N PHE A 41 -8.45 20.65 -19.70
CA PHE A 41 -7.73 19.40 -19.41
C PHE A 41 -6.38 19.71 -18.73
N GLU A 42 -5.58 20.60 -19.30
CA GLU A 42 -4.26 20.97 -18.74
C GLU A 42 -4.39 21.55 -17.32
N ALA A 43 -5.38 22.42 -17.10
CA ALA A 43 -5.64 22.97 -15.76
C ALA A 43 -6.05 21.87 -14.75
N ALA A 44 -6.87 20.92 -15.17
CA ALA A 44 -7.28 19.79 -14.33
C ALA A 44 -6.11 18.82 -14.05
N LEU A 45 -5.24 18.59 -15.02
CA LEU A 45 -4.03 17.77 -14.87
C LEU A 45 -3.05 18.37 -13.86
N GLU A 46 -2.78 19.69 -13.96
CA GLU A 46 -1.95 20.40 -13.00
C GLU A 46 -2.56 20.42 -11.59
N LYS A 47 -3.87 20.55 -11.50
CA LYS A 47 -4.56 20.42 -10.21
C LYS A 47 -4.43 19.00 -9.65
N THR A 48 -4.55 17.97 -10.48
CA THR A 48 -4.40 16.56 -10.08
C THR A 48 -3.01 16.29 -9.51
N LYS A 49 -1.95 16.80 -10.16
CA LYS A 49 -0.58 16.69 -9.63
C LYS A 49 -0.45 17.32 -8.25
N LYS A 50 -0.96 18.55 -8.08
CA LYS A 50 -0.95 19.24 -6.77
C LYS A 50 -1.73 18.50 -5.69
N ASP A 51 -2.88 17.92 -6.05
CA ASP A 51 -3.67 17.14 -5.12
C ASP A 51 -2.90 15.88 -4.65
N ILE A 52 -2.21 15.17 -5.56
CA ILE A 52 -1.36 14.01 -5.25
C ILE A 52 -0.16 14.43 -4.38
N GLU A 53 0.53 15.52 -4.71
CA GLU A 53 1.61 16.08 -3.90
C GLU A 53 1.14 16.40 -2.48
N GLY A 54 -0.01 17.05 -2.34
CA GLY A 54 -0.60 17.38 -1.04
C GLY A 54 -0.97 16.14 -0.22
N VAL A 55 -1.44 15.05 -0.85
CA VAL A 55 -1.67 13.77 -0.18
C VAL A 55 -0.35 13.17 0.27
N LYS A 56 0.68 13.12 -0.59
CA LYS A 56 2.01 12.61 -0.27
C LYS A 56 2.64 13.34 0.92
N GLU A 57 2.58 14.68 0.94
CA GLU A 57 3.13 15.48 2.05
C GLU A 57 2.45 15.17 3.39
N ARG A 58 1.13 14.97 3.39
CA ARG A 58 0.39 14.58 4.61
C ARG A 58 0.75 13.16 5.05
N ALA A 59 0.85 12.24 4.10
CA ALA A 59 1.20 10.85 4.31
C ALA A 59 2.63 10.66 4.86
N ALA A 60 3.59 11.51 4.47
CA ALA A 60 4.99 11.46 4.87
C ALA A 60 5.23 11.55 6.38
N LYS A 61 4.23 11.97 7.15
CA LYS A 61 4.29 12.01 8.62
C LYS A 61 4.10 10.63 9.27
N ARG A 62 3.63 9.64 8.53
CA ARG A 62 3.16 8.35 9.07
C ARG A 62 3.61 7.14 8.26
N LEU A 63 3.88 7.32 6.98
CA LEU A 63 4.27 6.26 6.06
C LEU A 63 5.79 6.24 5.86
N SER A 64 6.32 5.07 5.59
CA SER A 64 7.71 4.86 5.19
C SER A 64 7.98 5.40 3.77
N GLU A 65 9.24 5.57 3.40
CA GLU A 65 9.63 5.98 2.05
C GLU A 65 9.14 4.99 0.97
N GLU A 66 9.15 3.70 1.27
CA GLU A 66 8.66 2.65 0.36
C GLU A 66 7.15 2.80 0.11
N GLU A 67 6.37 3.07 1.15
CA GLU A 67 4.92 3.30 1.04
C GLU A 67 4.60 4.61 0.33
N LEU A 68 5.47 5.62 0.45
CA LEU A 68 5.33 6.89 -0.26
C LEU A 68 5.67 6.80 -1.75
N ALA A 69 6.44 5.79 -2.17
CA ALA A 69 6.83 5.60 -3.57
C ALA A 69 5.63 5.41 -4.51
N VAL A 70 4.48 4.94 -4.01
CA VAL A 70 3.25 4.87 -4.80
C VAL A 70 2.80 6.24 -5.32
N PHE A 71 2.98 7.30 -4.52
CA PHE A 71 2.62 8.65 -4.94
C PHE A 71 3.60 9.21 -5.97
N ASP A 72 4.88 8.81 -5.93
CA ASP A 72 5.84 9.15 -6.99
C ASP A 72 5.45 8.49 -8.30
N ALA A 73 5.01 7.24 -8.28
CA ALA A 73 4.47 6.55 -9.45
C ALA A 73 3.21 7.27 -9.98
N HIS A 74 2.30 7.70 -9.10
CA HIS A 74 1.10 8.47 -9.49
C HIS A 74 1.48 9.84 -10.11
N LEU A 75 2.48 10.54 -9.55
CA LEU A 75 2.98 11.80 -10.11
C LEU A 75 3.67 11.60 -11.46
N MET A 76 4.45 10.53 -11.61
CA MET A 76 5.06 10.16 -12.90
C MET A 76 3.97 9.87 -13.94
N MET A 77 2.94 9.12 -13.59
CA MET A 77 1.81 8.81 -14.47
C MET A 77 1.02 10.07 -14.86
N ALA A 78 0.72 10.95 -13.90
CA ALA A 78 0.09 12.25 -14.17
C ALA A 78 0.99 13.20 -14.95
N GLY A 79 2.29 13.00 -14.95
CA GLY A 79 3.29 13.74 -15.72
C GLY A 79 3.68 13.11 -17.05
N ASP A 80 3.12 11.94 -17.38
CA ASP A 80 3.50 11.17 -18.56
C ASP A 80 3.12 11.94 -19.84
N PRO A 81 4.08 12.24 -20.73
CA PRO A 81 3.81 12.82 -22.04
C PRO A 81 2.81 12.02 -22.87
N ASP A 82 2.80 10.68 -22.74
CA ASP A 82 1.89 9.83 -23.50
C ASP A 82 0.42 10.04 -23.08
N LEU A 83 0.14 10.15 -21.78
CA LEU A 83 -1.19 10.54 -21.27
C LEU A 83 -1.62 11.89 -21.87
N HIS A 84 -0.75 12.91 -21.77
CA HIS A 84 -1.03 14.25 -22.25
C HIS A 84 -1.31 14.24 -23.76
N ASP A 85 -0.39 13.69 -24.54
CA ASP A 85 -0.45 13.75 -26.01
C ASP A 85 -1.64 12.96 -26.56
N GLN A 86 -1.97 11.82 -25.99
CA GLN A 86 -3.12 11.02 -26.43
C GLN A 86 -4.45 11.69 -26.10
N VAL A 87 -4.59 12.27 -24.89
CA VAL A 87 -5.81 13.00 -24.53
C VAL A 87 -5.97 14.25 -25.39
N VAL A 88 -4.91 15.03 -25.59
CA VAL A 88 -4.93 16.21 -26.45
C VAL A 88 -5.22 15.84 -27.91
N ALA A 89 -4.66 14.74 -28.40
CA ALA A 89 -4.96 14.24 -29.75
C ALA A 89 -6.44 13.84 -29.90
N ALA A 90 -7.03 13.15 -28.93
CA ALA A 90 -8.44 12.81 -28.94
C ALA A 90 -9.34 14.05 -28.96
N ILE A 91 -9.05 15.06 -28.11
CA ILE A 91 -9.81 16.32 -28.09
C ILE A 91 -9.70 17.02 -29.45
N ASN A 92 -8.50 17.12 -30.05
CA ASN A 92 -8.27 17.85 -31.31
C ASN A 92 -8.84 17.13 -32.53
N ASN A 93 -8.69 15.80 -32.60
CA ASN A 93 -9.04 15.04 -33.80
C ASN A 93 -10.53 14.64 -33.84
N ASP A 94 -11.08 14.30 -32.66
CA ASP A 94 -12.43 13.76 -32.55
C ASP A 94 -13.44 14.80 -32.02
N ASN A 95 -12.97 16.00 -31.67
CA ASN A 95 -13.79 17.09 -31.06
C ASN A 95 -14.60 16.62 -29.85
N VAL A 96 -14.00 15.77 -29.01
CA VAL A 96 -14.65 15.24 -27.79
C VAL A 96 -14.28 16.05 -26.56
N ASN A 97 -15.11 15.99 -25.53
CA ASN A 97 -14.83 16.61 -24.22
C ASN A 97 -13.68 15.92 -23.48
N ALA A 98 -12.98 16.66 -22.67
CA ALA A 98 -11.78 16.21 -21.95
C ALA A 98 -12.07 15.01 -21.03
N GLU A 99 -13.22 14.97 -20.36
CA GLU A 99 -13.62 13.88 -19.48
C GLU A 99 -13.71 12.55 -20.24
N TYR A 100 -14.27 12.58 -21.43
CA TYR A 100 -14.39 11.40 -22.30
C TYR A 100 -13.02 10.98 -22.86
N ALA A 101 -12.20 11.94 -23.26
CA ALA A 101 -10.84 11.66 -23.74
C ALA A 101 -9.99 10.98 -22.67
N VAL A 102 -10.03 11.46 -21.42
CA VAL A 102 -9.34 10.84 -20.27
C VAL A 102 -9.88 9.46 -19.96
N ASP A 103 -11.20 9.26 -20.02
CA ASP A 103 -11.81 7.95 -19.76
C ASP A 103 -11.44 6.92 -20.84
N SER A 104 -11.39 7.36 -22.10
CA SER A 104 -10.94 6.53 -23.22
C SER A 104 -9.47 6.12 -23.08
N TYR A 105 -8.59 7.04 -22.70
CA TYR A 105 -7.20 6.75 -22.39
C TYR A 105 -7.09 5.72 -21.24
N ALA A 106 -7.81 5.95 -20.14
CA ALA A 106 -7.78 5.06 -18.98
C ALA A 106 -8.19 3.63 -19.37
N ASN A 107 -9.28 3.47 -20.13
CA ASN A 107 -9.75 2.17 -20.57
C ASN A 107 -8.75 1.47 -21.49
N MET A 108 -8.09 2.22 -22.37
CA MET A 108 -7.04 1.68 -23.27
C MET A 108 -5.81 1.25 -22.47
N ALA A 109 -5.33 2.06 -21.52
CA ALA A 109 -4.18 1.73 -20.67
C ALA A 109 -4.45 0.52 -19.79
N ILE A 110 -5.64 0.43 -19.19
CA ILE A 110 -6.07 -0.73 -18.40
C ILE A 110 -6.09 -2.00 -19.26
N ALA A 111 -6.71 -1.94 -20.44
CA ALA A 111 -6.76 -3.09 -21.35
C ALA A 111 -5.36 -3.55 -21.78
N MET A 112 -4.43 -2.61 -22.01
CA MET A 112 -3.04 -2.92 -22.31
C MET A 112 -2.36 -3.63 -21.15
N PHE A 113 -2.48 -3.10 -19.93
CA PHE A 113 -1.86 -3.70 -18.73
C PHE A 113 -2.41 -5.09 -18.39
N GLU A 114 -3.69 -5.35 -18.66
CA GLU A 114 -4.28 -6.69 -18.52
C GLU A 114 -3.60 -7.75 -19.39
N THR A 115 -2.98 -7.35 -20.51
CA THR A 115 -2.30 -8.26 -21.45
C THR A 115 -0.82 -8.47 -21.13
N LEU A 116 -0.19 -7.60 -20.32
CA LEU A 116 1.25 -7.57 -20.09
C LEU A 116 1.75 -8.44 -18.93
N GLY A 117 0.85 -9.13 -18.21
CA GLY A 117 1.20 -10.04 -17.10
C GLY A 117 0.90 -9.49 -15.70
N GLU A 118 1.15 -10.31 -14.66
CA GLU A 118 0.70 -10.03 -13.29
C GLU A 118 1.29 -8.74 -12.69
N TYR A 119 2.55 -8.43 -12.96
CA TYR A 119 3.21 -7.20 -12.49
C TYR A 119 2.47 -5.93 -12.96
N PHE A 120 2.06 -5.90 -14.22
CA PHE A 120 1.34 -4.76 -14.78
C PHE A 120 -0.11 -4.69 -14.31
N LYS A 121 -0.69 -5.81 -13.88
CA LYS A 121 -2.05 -5.83 -13.30
C LYS A 121 -2.12 -5.05 -11.98
N GLU A 122 -1.05 -5.05 -11.20
CA GLU A 122 -0.97 -4.25 -9.97
C GLU A 122 -1.03 -2.75 -10.28
N ARG A 123 -0.46 -2.32 -11.42
CA ARG A 123 -0.50 -0.92 -11.87
C ARG A 123 -1.88 -0.45 -12.36
N ILE A 124 -2.81 -1.37 -12.62
CA ILE A 124 -4.18 -1.00 -13.00
C ILE A 124 -4.87 -0.18 -11.89
N ALA A 125 -4.58 -0.48 -10.63
CA ALA A 125 -5.11 0.29 -9.50
C ALA A 125 -4.62 1.75 -9.53
N ASP A 126 -3.34 1.96 -9.84
CA ASP A 126 -2.73 3.28 -9.93
C ASP A 126 -3.34 4.09 -11.10
N VAL A 127 -3.49 3.47 -12.28
CA VAL A 127 -4.16 4.11 -13.44
C VAL A 127 -5.59 4.54 -13.07
N LYS A 128 -6.33 3.68 -12.40
CA LYS A 128 -7.70 3.98 -11.97
C LYS A 128 -7.73 5.14 -10.99
N ASP A 129 -6.83 5.19 -9.99
CA ASP A 129 -6.79 6.25 -8.98
C ASP A 129 -6.44 7.61 -9.63
N VAL A 130 -5.36 7.67 -10.40
CA VAL A 130 -4.92 8.91 -11.06
C VAL A 130 -5.97 9.44 -12.04
N THR A 131 -6.50 8.58 -12.91
CA THR A 131 -7.49 9.00 -13.91
C THR A 131 -8.85 9.31 -13.29
N PHE A 132 -9.24 8.65 -12.20
CA PHE A 132 -10.44 8.99 -11.44
C PHE A 132 -10.33 10.38 -10.83
N ARG A 133 -9.20 10.69 -10.20
CA ARG A 133 -8.90 12.01 -9.63
C ARG A 133 -8.93 13.10 -10.70
N LEU A 134 -8.34 12.84 -11.86
CA LEU A 134 -8.34 13.75 -12.99
C LEU A 134 -9.77 14.00 -13.51
N LYS A 135 -10.58 12.95 -13.65
CA LYS A 135 -12.00 13.07 -14.05
C LYS A 135 -12.81 13.85 -13.02
N CYS A 136 -12.59 13.64 -11.73
CA CYS A 136 -13.24 14.43 -10.68
C CYS A 136 -12.86 15.92 -10.78
N ASN A 137 -11.59 16.24 -11.02
CA ASN A 137 -11.14 17.61 -11.20
C ASN A 137 -11.73 18.28 -12.45
N LEU A 138 -11.86 17.55 -13.56
CA LEU A 138 -12.52 18.03 -14.78
C LEU A 138 -13.99 18.36 -14.57
N LEU A 139 -14.70 17.53 -13.80
CA LEU A 139 -16.12 17.65 -13.51
C LEU A 139 -16.44 18.56 -12.32
N GLY A 140 -15.42 19.02 -11.58
CA GLY A 140 -15.62 19.79 -10.34
C GLY A 140 -16.24 18.95 -9.21
N VAL A 141 -16.10 17.63 -9.25
CA VAL A 141 -16.60 16.71 -8.22
C VAL A 141 -15.58 16.65 -7.08
N LEU A 142 -16.04 16.86 -5.85
CA LEU A 142 -15.17 16.76 -4.68
C LEU A 142 -14.90 15.29 -4.33
N ILE A 143 -13.63 14.96 -4.17
CA ILE A 143 -13.19 13.68 -3.61
C ILE A 143 -13.26 13.82 -2.08
N PRO A 144 -13.84 12.84 -1.35
CA PRO A 144 -13.87 12.87 0.10
C PRO A 144 -12.47 13.00 0.70
N ASP A 145 -12.31 13.88 1.69
CA ASP A 145 -11.06 14.10 2.40
C ASP A 145 -11.11 13.39 3.76
N LEU A 146 -10.45 12.24 3.86
CA LEU A 146 -10.40 11.44 5.09
C LEU A 146 -9.60 12.13 6.20
N THR A 147 -8.77 13.12 5.88
CA THR A 147 -8.06 13.92 6.89
C THR A 147 -9.00 14.79 7.71
N SER A 148 -10.21 15.02 7.22
CA SER A 148 -11.25 15.79 7.91
C SER A 148 -11.96 15.03 9.04
N ILE A 149 -11.73 13.72 9.20
CA ILE A 149 -12.28 12.91 10.28
C ILE A 149 -11.68 13.42 11.61
N ALA A 150 -12.54 13.91 12.50
CA ALA A 150 -12.15 14.56 13.76
C ALA A 150 -12.72 13.85 15.02
N GLU A 151 -13.38 12.71 14.86
CA GLU A 151 -13.90 11.87 15.94
C GLU A 151 -13.64 10.38 15.64
N ASP A 152 -13.51 9.58 16.69
CA ASP A 152 -13.26 8.14 16.56
C ASP A 152 -14.26 7.48 15.62
N SER A 153 -13.76 6.97 14.52
CA SER A 153 -14.58 6.44 13.43
C SER A 153 -14.01 5.14 12.83
N VAL A 154 -14.90 4.31 12.35
CA VAL A 154 -14.58 3.16 11.49
C VAL A 154 -15.04 3.49 10.07
N ILE A 155 -14.12 3.43 9.13
CA ILE A 155 -14.43 3.66 7.72
C ILE A 155 -15.13 2.42 7.14
N VAL A 156 -16.24 2.66 6.45
CA VAL A 156 -16.93 1.64 5.65
C VAL A 156 -16.87 2.07 4.18
N ALA A 157 -16.25 1.26 3.34
CA ALA A 157 -16.01 1.58 1.93
C ALA A 157 -16.25 0.37 1.02
N HIS A 158 -16.37 0.61 -0.29
CA HIS A 158 -16.31 -0.47 -1.28
C HIS A 158 -14.91 -1.07 -1.33
N ASP A 159 -13.89 -0.22 -1.45
CA ASP A 159 -12.46 -0.50 -1.33
C ASP A 159 -11.76 0.77 -0.84
N LEU A 160 -10.49 0.66 -0.45
CA LEU A 160 -9.63 1.79 -0.12
C LEU A 160 -8.45 1.83 -1.09
N THR A 161 -8.33 2.96 -1.78
CA THR A 161 -7.20 3.22 -2.68
C THR A 161 -5.93 3.56 -1.87
N PRO A 162 -4.74 3.52 -2.49
CA PRO A 162 -3.52 4.03 -1.87
C PRO A 162 -3.67 5.47 -1.36
N SER A 163 -4.32 6.33 -2.14
CA SER A 163 -4.60 7.71 -1.74
C SER A 163 -5.54 7.84 -0.54
N ASP A 164 -6.48 6.92 -0.37
CA ASP A 164 -7.38 6.89 0.80
C ASP A 164 -6.63 6.45 2.05
N THR A 165 -5.87 5.34 1.96
CA THR A 165 -5.13 4.79 3.10
C THR A 165 -4.06 5.74 3.63
N ALA A 166 -3.44 6.52 2.76
CA ALA A 166 -2.48 7.55 3.14
C ALA A 166 -3.08 8.73 3.91
N GLN A 167 -4.38 8.95 3.80
CA GLN A 167 -5.09 10.02 4.49
C GLN A 167 -5.64 9.61 5.87
N LEU A 168 -5.50 8.33 6.26
CA LEU A 168 -5.98 7.84 7.55
C LEU A 168 -5.24 8.56 8.69
N ASN A 169 -6.00 9.06 9.67
CA ASN A 169 -5.47 9.78 10.83
C ASN A 169 -5.74 9.01 12.14
N GLU A 170 -5.34 9.57 13.28
CA GLU A 170 -5.49 8.95 14.61
C GLU A 170 -6.94 8.70 15.06
N PHE A 171 -7.91 9.36 14.43
CA PHE A 171 -9.33 9.15 14.71
C PHE A 171 -9.90 7.93 13.96
N VAL A 172 -9.20 7.40 12.98
CA VAL A 172 -9.60 6.18 12.29
C VAL A 172 -9.25 4.97 13.14
N LYS A 173 -10.25 4.33 13.75
CA LYS A 173 -10.11 3.19 14.66
C LYS A 173 -10.26 1.84 13.97
N GLY A 174 -10.49 1.82 12.69
CA GLY A 174 -10.62 0.63 11.87
C GLY A 174 -11.28 0.92 10.54
N PHE A 175 -11.32 -0.10 9.68
CA PHE A 175 -12.14 -0.04 8.48
C PHE A 175 -12.71 -1.40 8.07
N ALA A 176 -13.82 -1.36 7.35
CA ALA A 176 -14.43 -2.51 6.71
C ALA A 176 -14.63 -2.23 5.23
N THR A 177 -14.12 -3.09 4.34
CA THR A 177 -14.32 -2.97 2.89
C THR A 177 -15.17 -4.09 2.34
N GLU A 178 -15.97 -3.77 1.30
CA GLU A 178 -16.88 -4.73 0.66
C GLU A 178 -16.11 -5.77 -0.16
N ILE A 179 -15.01 -5.34 -0.78
CA ILE A 179 -14.09 -6.20 -1.54
C ILE A 179 -12.71 -6.21 -0.88
N GLY A 180 -11.82 -7.05 -1.41
CA GLY A 180 -10.44 -7.18 -0.95
C GLY A 180 -10.15 -8.55 -0.34
N GLY A 181 -8.88 -8.82 -0.15
CA GLY A 181 -8.33 -10.04 0.45
C GLY A 181 -7.13 -9.74 1.34
N LYS A 182 -6.54 -10.75 1.98
CA LYS A 182 -5.38 -10.57 2.88
C LYS A 182 -4.16 -9.94 2.22
N THR A 183 -4.07 -10.02 0.90
CA THR A 183 -2.97 -9.47 0.08
C THR A 183 -3.37 -8.20 -0.66
N SER A 184 -4.58 -7.67 -0.43
CA SER A 184 -4.98 -6.39 -1.03
C SER A 184 -4.15 -5.24 -0.46
N HIS A 185 -4.01 -4.17 -1.23
CA HIS A 185 -3.28 -2.97 -0.80
C HIS A 185 -3.82 -2.44 0.54
N SER A 186 -5.14 -2.33 0.67
CA SER A 186 -5.80 -1.89 1.91
C SER A 186 -5.47 -2.78 3.12
N ALA A 187 -5.37 -4.12 2.93
CA ALA A 187 -4.99 -5.05 3.99
C ALA A 187 -3.51 -4.89 4.41
N ILE A 188 -2.60 -4.72 3.45
CA ILE A 188 -1.17 -4.50 3.70
C ILE A 188 -0.99 -3.20 4.48
N MET A 189 -1.61 -2.11 4.03
CA MET A 189 -1.55 -0.81 4.69
C MET A 189 -2.16 -0.82 6.10
N ALA A 190 -3.27 -1.55 6.30
CA ALA A 190 -3.86 -1.72 7.63
C ALA A 190 -2.88 -2.37 8.61
N ASN A 191 -2.16 -3.40 8.18
CA ASN A 191 -1.14 -4.06 9.00
C ASN A 191 0.03 -3.13 9.32
N SER A 192 0.53 -2.39 8.32
CA SER A 192 1.63 -1.43 8.51
C SER A 192 1.24 -0.31 9.50
N LEU A 193 0.04 0.20 9.40
CA LEU A 193 -0.50 1.25 10.27
C LEU A 193 -1.05 0.72 11.61
N GLU A 194 -1.06 -0.60 11.82
CA GLU A 194 -1.67 -1.27 12.98
C GLU A 194 -3.15 -0.89 13.21
N ILE A 195 -3.91 -0.67 12.13
CA ILE A 195 -5.32 -0.30 12.18
C ILE A 195 -6.18 -1.56 11.99
N PRO A 196 -7.14 -1.87 12.88
CA PRO A 196 -8.06 -3.00 12.72
C PRO A 196 -8.80 -2.98 11.39
N ALA A 197 -8.74 -4.08 10.61
CA ALA A 197 -9.34 -4.12 9.29
C ALA A 197 -10.03 -5.44 8.97
N VAL A 198 -11.25 -5.35 8.44
CA VAL A 198 -12.02 -6.46 7.88
C VAL A 198 -12.26 -6.16 6.40
N VAL A 199 -11.78 -7.01 5.50
CA VAL A 199 -11.93 -6.85 4.05
C VAL A 199 -12.83 -7.95 3.47
N GLY A 200 -13.36 -7.73 2.26
CA GLY A 200 -14.26 -8.69 1.63
C GLY A 200 -15.57 -8.90 2.41
N CYS A 201 -16.05 -7.88 3.11
CA CYS A 201 -17.27 -7.91 3.91
C CYS A 201 -18.48 -7.52 3.03
N ALA A 202 -18.99 -8.48 2.26
CA ALA A 202 -20.08 -8.24 1.33
C ALA A 202 -21.31 -7.62 2.01
N GLY A 203 -21.90 -6.58 1.39
CA GLY A 203 -23.08 -5.88 1.86
C GLY A 203 -22.83 -4.89 3.02
N VAL A 204 -21.59 -4.64 3.42
CA VAL A 204 -21.30 -3.70 4.51
C VAL A 204 -21.68 -2.27 4.15
N LEU A 205 -21.50 -1.86 2.90
CA LEU A 205 -21.91 -0.53 2.41
C LEU A 205 -23.43 -0.33 2.41
N GLU A 206 -24.17 -1.37 2.06
CA GLU A 206 -25.64 -1.30 2.07
C GLU A 206 -26.21 -1.24 3.49
N ALA A 207 -25.56 -1.97 4.42
CA ALA A 207 -25.99 -2.07 5.81
C ALA A 207 -25.66 -0.85 6.68
N ALA A 208 -24.66 -0.03 6.29
CA ALA A 208 -24.11 1.04 7.10
C ALA A 208 -24.42 2.43 6.55
N ASN A 209 -24.69 3.39 7.45
CA ASN A 209 -24.77 4.82 7.11
C ASN A 209 -23.80 5.60 7.99
N THR A 210 -23.32 6.75 7.49
CA THR A 210 -22.50 7.65 8.29
C THR A 210 -23.24 8.07 9.57
N GLY A 211 -22.56 7.92 10.70
CA GLY A 211 -23.10 8.21 12.04
C GLY A 211 -23.69 6.99 12.75
N ASP A 212 -23.95 5.87 12.07
CA ASP A 212 -24.29 4.60 12.72
C ASP A 212 -23.18 4.16 13.68
N ILE A 213 -23.49 3.33 14.66
CA ILE A 213 -22.46 2.67 15.48
C ILE A 213 -22.06 1.36 14.82
N ILE A 214 -20.78 1.08 14.80
CA ILE A 214 -20.21 -0.17 14.29
C ILE A 214 -19.34 -0.83 15.36
N ALA A 215 -19.50 -2.14 15.54
CA ALA A 215 -18.53 -2.98 16.21
C ALA A 215 -17.77 -3.79 15.15
N LEU A 216 -16.47 -3.55 15.06
CA LEU A 216 -15.53 -4.19 14.14
C LEU A 216 -14.63 -5.14 14.92
N ASP A 217 -14.70 -6.41 14.63
CA ASP A 217 -13.83 -7.45 15.18
C ASP A 217 -12.94 -8.02 14.09
N ALA A 218 -11.78 -7.48 13.96
CA ALA A 218 -10.79 -7.93 12.99
C ALA A 218 -9.89 -9.09 13.52
N LEU A 219 -10.23 -9.71 14.64
CA LEU A 219 -9.67 -10.99 15.07
C LEU A 219 -10.45 -12.15 14.43
N ASP A 220 -11.79 -12.05 14.44
CA ASP A 220 -12.70 -13.08 13.93
C ASP A 220 -13.35 -12.72 12.58
N GLY A 221 -13.08 -11.53 12.04
CA GLY A 221 -13.64 -11.03 10.78
C GLY A 221 -15.13 -10.70 10.88
N GLU A 222 -15.60 -10.22 12.04
CA GLU A 222 -17.00 -9.91 12.30
C GLU A 222 -17.25 -8.40 12.26
N VAL A 223 -18.39 -8.01 11.66
CA VAL A 223 -18.85 -6.62 11.59
C VAL A 223 -20.32 -6.57 12.02
N VAL A 224 -20.63 -5.73 13.00
CA VAL A 224 -21.99 -5.52 13.49
C VAL A 224 -22.34 -4.05 13.37
N ILE A 225 -23.35 -3.74 12.55
CA ILE A 225 -23.88 -2.39 12.39
C ILE A 225 -25.03 -2.20 13.36
N ASN A 226 -25.07 -1.05 14.03
CA ASN A 226 -26.04 -0.67 15.06
C ASN A 226 -26.24 -1.78 16.11
N PRO A 227 -25.11 -2.24 16.77
CA PRO A 227 -25.20 -3.23 17.84
C PRO A 227 -26.03 -2.70 19.01
N ASP A 228 -26.72 -3.60 19.70
CA ASP A 228 -27.35 -3.29 20.97
C ASP A 228 -26.32 -3.06 22.10
N GLU A 229 -26.77 -2.56 23.25
CA GLU A 229 -25.88 -2.21 24.37
C GLU A 229 -25.09 -3.43 24.89
N GLU A 230 -25.68 -4.61 24.89
CA GLU A 230 -25.02 -5.84 25.33
C GLU A 230 -23.86 -6.22 24.32
N THR A 231 -24.14 -6.11 23.05
CA THR A 231 -23.15 -6.35 21.98
C THR A 231 -22.03 -5.31 22.02
N ILE A 232 -22.34 -4.03 22.22
CA ILE A 232 -21.36 -2.97 22.43
C ILE A 232 -20.43 -3.32 23.59
N ALA A 233 -21.00 -3.64 24.74
CA ALA A 233 -20.23 -3.98 25.94
C ALA A 233 -19.33 -5.21 25.71
N LYS A 234 -19.83 -6.22 25.01
CA LYS A 234 -19.04 -7.42 24.61
C LYS A 234 -17.82 -7.05 23.79
N TYR A 235 -17.99 -6.26 22.73
CA TYR A 235 -16.85 -5.91 21.85
C TYR A 235 -15.90 -4.90 22.50
N GLN A 236 -16.39 -3.99 23.34
CA GLN A 236 -15.54 -3.12 24.16
C GLN A 236 -14.68 -3.93 25.15
N ALA A 237 -15.27 -4.93 25.81
CA ALA A 237 -14.53 -5.84 26.69
C ALA A 237 -13.46 -6.64 25.90
N LYS A 238 -13.81 -7.14 24.70
CA LYS A 238 -12.87 -7.84 23.82
C LYS A 238 -11.73 -6.91 23.38
N ALA A 239 -12.02 -5.66 23.01
CA ALA A 239 -11.03 -4.65 22.68
C ALA A 239 -10.07 -4.36 23.84
N ALA A 240 -10.62 -4.18 25.05
CA ALA A 240 -9.82 -3.97 26.26
C ALA A 240 -8.93 -5.17 26.58
N GLN A 241 -9.47 -6.38 26.44
CA GLN A 241 -8.70 -7.60 26.66
C GLN A 241 -7.56 -7.73 25.64
N TYR A 242 -7.82 -7.48 24.35
CA TYR A 242 -6.79 -7.51 23.29
C TYR A 242 -5.71 -6.46 23.54
N ALA A 243 -6.09 -5.23 23.91
CA ALA A 243 -5.14 -4.18 24.25
C ALA A 243 -4.27 -4.55 25.47
N LYS A 244 -4.87 -5.17 26.49
CA LYS A 244 -4.15 -5.66 27.67
C LYS A 244 -3.15 -6.76 27.31
N GLU A 245 -3.56 -7.74 26.51
CA GLU A 245 -2.69 -8.82 26.02
C GLU A 245 -1.52 -8.27 25.22
N LYS A 246 -1.78 -7.30 24.31
CA LYS A 246 -0.75 -6.62 23.55
C LYS A 246 0.25 -5.88 24.46
N GLU A 247 -0.23 -5.24 25.53
CA GLU A 247 0.63 -4.54 26.49
C GLU A 247 1.44 -5.53 27.36
N GLU A 248 0.81 -6.63 27.81
CA GLU A 248 1.48 -7.70 28.54
C GLU A 248 2.62 -8.33 27.70
N LEU A 249 2.44 -8.50 26.39
CA LEU A 249 3.46 -8.99 25.48
C LEU A 249 4.66 -8.03 25.36
N LYS A 250 4.46 -6.72 25.50
CA LYS A 250 5.58 -5.76 25.48
C LYS A 250 6.56 -5.96 26.63
N VAL A 251 6.11 -6.50 27.76
CA VAL A 251 7.01 -6.82 28.90
C VAL A 251 8.02 -7.90 28.50
N LEU A 252 7.61 -8.84 27.65
CA LEU A 252 8.47 -9.93 27.18
C LEU A 252 9.65 -9.45 26.32
N LYS A 253 9.61 -8.23 25.81
CA LYS A 253 10.66 -7.63 24.98
C LYS A 253 12.08 -7.77 25.60
N ASN A 254 12.16 -7.69 26.94
CA ASN A 254 13.44 -7.70 27.65
C ASN A 254 13.69 -9.04 28.37
N GLU A 255 12.81 -10.02 28.22
CA GLU A 255 12.97 -11.33 28.81
C GLU A 255 13.90 -12.18 27.94
N ALA A 256 14.64 -13.10 28.57
CA ALA A 256 15.48 -14.03 27.85
C ALA A 256 14.61 -15.06 27.11
N SER A 257 14.96 -15.34 25.86
CA SER A 257 14.27 -16.32 25.02
C SER A 257 14.66 -17.73 25.40
N ILE A 258 13.96 -18.29 26.40
CA ILE A 258 14.27 -19.62 26.99
C ILE A 258 13.03 -20.50 26.87
N THR A 259 13.22 -21.74 26.38
CA THR A 259 12.17 -22.74 26.32
C THR A 259 11.82 -23.28 27.71
N SER A 260 10.69 -23.95 27.86
CA SER A 260 10.23 -24.50 29.16
C SER A 260 11.17 -25.53 29.78
N ASP A 261 12.04 -26.16 28.99
CA ASP A 261 13.09 -27.08 29.44
C ASP A 261 14.45 -26.40 29.70
N GLY A 262 14.49 -25.04 29.59
CA GLY A 262 15.67 -24.24 29.93
C GLY A 262 16.66 -24.03 28.78
N HIS A 263 16.31 -24.41 27.54
CA HIS A 263 17.17 -24.15 26.40
C HIS A 263 17.04 -22.71 25.93
N GLN A 264 18.16 -21.99 25.79
CA GLN A 264 18.16 -20.63 25.26
C GLN A 264 18.11 -20.64 23.74
N VAL A 265 17.22 -19.82 23.18
CA VAL A 265 17.04 -19.62 21.74
C VAL A 265 17.34 -18.17 21.40
N GLU A 266 18.04 -17.92 20.30
CA GLU A 266 18.28 -16.57 19.77
C GLU A 266 17.08 -16.14 18.91
N LEU A 267 16.39 -15.06 19.30
CA LEU A 267 15.34 -14.44 18.50
C LEU A 267 15.92 -13.33 17.63
N ALA A 268 15.95 -13.55 16.33
CA ALA A 268 16.56 -12.63 15.39
C ALA A 268 15.56 -12.19 14.31
N GLY A 269 15.66 -10.91 13.93
CA GLY A 269 14.81 -10.31 12.90
C GLY A 269 15.20 -10.75 11.48
N ASN A 270 14.23 -10.71 10.58
CA ASN A 270 14.43 -10.84 9.15
C ASN A 270 14.13 -9.49 8.51
N ILE A 271 15.14 -8.84 7.94
CA ILE A 271 15.06 -7.47 7.44
C ILE A 271 15.36 -7.35 5.95
N GLY A 272 14.78 -6.33 5.30
CA GLY A 272 15.10 -5.91 3.94
C GLY A 272 16.08 -4.74 3.87
N GLY A 273 16.14 -3.91 4.93
CA GLY A 273 16.99 -2.73 4.96
C GLY A 273 17.10 -2.09 6.35
N TYR A 274 17.69 -0.90 6.40
CA TYR A 274 17.88 -0.16 7.63
C TYR A 274 16.56 0.26 8.31
N ALA A 275 15.52 0.54 7.53
CA ALA A 275 14.21 0.92 8.05
C ALA A 275 13.61 -0.11 9.02
N ASP A 276 13.92 -1.39 8.82
CA ASP A 276 13.42 -2.48 9.68
C ASP A 276 14.16 -2.60 11.02
N VAL A 277 15.34 -2.00 11.16
CA VAL A 277 16.23 -2.15 12.34
C VAL A 277 15.53 -1.69 13.62
N GLU A 278 14.86 -0.54 13.57
CA GLU A 278 14.12 -0.02 14.71
C GLU A 278 13.02 -0.98 15.15
N GLY A 279 12.30 -1.57 14.21
CA GLY A 279 11.28 -2.60 14.47
C GLY A 279 11.84 -3.83 15.18
N VAL A 280 13.01 -4.32 14.74
CA VAL A 280 13.69 -5.45 15.38
C VAL A 280 14.04 -5.11 16.84
N LEU A 281 14.66 -3.96 17.08
CA LEU A 281 15.06 -3.52 18.43
C LEU A 281 13.83 -3.25 19.32
N ASN A 282 12.81 -2.63 18.78
CA ASN A 282 11.58 -2.30 19.50
C ASN A 282 10.78 -3.54 19.92
N ASN A 283 10.92 -4.65 19.23
CA ASN A 283 10.28 -5.94 19.55
C ASN A 283 11.23 -6.91 20.30
N GLY A 284 12.36 -6.45 20.81
CA GLY A 284 13.26 -7.26 21.62
C GLY A 284 14.13 -8.22 20.83
N GLY A 285 14.31 -7.99 19.52
CA GLY A 285 15.21 -8.80 18.70
C GLY A 285 16.64 -8.80 19.21
N GLU A 286 17.24 -10.00 19.32
CA GLU A 286 18.59 -10.22 19.82
C GLU A 286 19.65 -10.01 18.74
N GLY A 287 19.22 -9.96 17.47
CA GLY A 287 20.06 -9.75 16.32
C GLY A 287 19.26 -9.70 15.02
N VAL A 288 19.96 -9.66 13.91
CA VAL A 288 19.41 -9.87 12.57
C VAL A 288 19.85 -11.25 12.09
N GLY A 289 18.91 -12.16 11.96
CA GLY A 289 19.13 -13.52 11.49
C GLY A 289 19.22 -13.63 9.97
N LEU A 290 18.61 -12.67 9.27
CA LEU A 290 18.65 -12.56 7.81
C LEU A 290 18.48 -11.12 7.35
N PHE A 291 19.55 -10.51 6.84
CA PHE A 291 19.48 -9.28 6.06
C PHE A 291 19.43 -9.65 4.58
N ARG A 292 18.27 -9.41 3.94
CA ARG A 292 18.02 -9.73 2.54
C ARG A 292 18.55 -8.60 1.66
N THR A 293 19.79 -8.73 1.20
CA THR A 293 20.46 -7.68 0.43
C THR A 293 19.92 -7.51 -0.99
N GLU A 294 19.11 -8.45 -1.49
CA GLU A 294 18.50 -8.37 -2.82
C GLU A 294 17.62 -7.13 -3.02
N PHE A 295 17.06 -6.55 -1.94
CA PHE A 295 16.32 -5.31 -2.04
C PHE A 295 17.17 -4.13 -2.54
N LEU A 296 18.49 -4.14 -2.28
CA LEU A 296 19.40 -3.14 -2.83
C LEU A 296 19.48 -3.21 -4.35
N TYR A 297 19.35 -4.41 -4.90
CA TYR A 297 19.40 -4.67 -6.34
C TYR A 297 18.05 -4.42 -7.00
N MET A 298 16.96 -4.86 -6.38
CA MET A 298 15.61 -4.73 -6.93
C MET A 298 15.12 -3.27 -6.99
N GLY A 299 15.61 -2.40 -6.10
CA GLY A 299 15.27 -0.98 -6.09
C GLY A 299 16.17 -0.10 -6.97
N SER A 300 17.19 -0.68 -7.64
CA SER A 300 18.17 0.05 -8.44
C SER A 300 17.88 0.00 -9.93
N LYS A 301 18.45 0.94 -10.67
CA LYS A 301 18.40 0.98 -12.15
C LYS A 301 19.58 0.25 -12.81
N ASP A 302 20.54 -0.15 -12.02
CA ASP A 302 21.75 -0.88 -12.42
C ASP A 302 22.29 -1.64 -11.21
N TRP A 303 23.33 -2.45 -11.40
CA TRP A 303 24.00 -3.16 -10.30
C TRP A 303 24.50 -2.18 -9.25
N PRO A 304 24.16 -2.38 -7.95
CA PRO A 304 24.63 -1.49 -6.88
C PRO A 304 26.14 -1.44 -6.81
N THR A 305 26.68 -0.24 -6.69
CA THR A 305 28.11 0.00 -6.51
C THR A 305 28.60 -0.49 -5.15
N GLU A 306 29.93 -0.66 -5.00
CA GLU A 306 30.55 -1.00 -3.71
C GLU A 306 30.18 0.02 -2.61
N GLU A 307 30.14 1.32 -2.94
CA GLU A 307 29.79 2.37 -1.97
C GLU A 307 28.33 2.30 -1.54
N GLU A 308 27.41 2.07 -2.44
CA GLU A 308 25.98 1.92 -2.10
C GLU A 308 25.76 0.70 -1.19
N GLN A 309 26.38 -0.43 -1.50
CA GLN A 309 26.32 -1.63 -0.66
C GLN A 309 26.98 -1.38 0.70
N PHE A 310 28.15 -0.72 0.71
CA PHE A 310 28.86 -0.39 1.95
C PHE A 310 28.02 0.49 2.87
N GLN A 311 27.38 1.53 2.35
CA GLN A 311 26.54 2.41 3.16
C GLN A 311 25.32 1.68 3.72
N ALA A 312 24.66 0.83 2.93
CA ALA A 312 23.52 0.04 3.37
C ALA A 312 23.91 -0.94 4.49
N TYR A 313 25.01 -1.66 4.33
CA TYR A 313 25.50 -2.60 5.36
C TYR A 313 25.94 -1.86 6.63
N LYS A 314 26.68 -0.77 6.48
CA LYS A 314 27.13 0.07 7.57
C LYS A 314 25.97 0.58 8.42
N GLN A 315 24.94 1.14 7.79
CA GLN A 315 23.76 1.65 8.50
C GLN A 315 23.08 0.57 9.34
N VAL A 316 22.89 -0.63 8.78
CA VAL A 316 22.29 -1.76 9.49
C VAL A 316 23.19 -2.21 10.65
N LEU A 317 24.49 -2.38 10.41
CA LEU A 317 25.42 -2.84 11.44
C LEU A 317 25.55 -1.84 12.60
N GLU A 318 25.65 -0.54 12.31
CA GLU A 318 25.69 0.51 13.31
C GLU A 318 24.35 0.62 14.06
N GLY A 319 23.23 0.55 13.35
CA GLY A 319 21.87 0.59 13.91
C GLY A 319 21.60 -0.55 14.89
N MET A 320 22.14 -1.74 14.62
CA MET A 320 22.00 -2.91 15.50
C MET A 320 22.85 -2.87 16.76
N GLN A 321 23.64 -1.81 16.97
CA GLN A 321 24.33 -1.50 18.24
C GLN A 321 25.21 -2.64 18.78
N GLY A 322 25.93 -3.34 17.90
CA GLY A 322 26.81 -4.45 18.24
C GLY A 322 26.12 -5.81 18.37
N LYS A 323 24.81 -5.89 18.13
CA LYS A 323 24.11 -7.17 18.01
C LYS A 323 24.49 -7.85 16.69
N LYS A 324 24.38 -9.18 16.66
CA LYS A 324 24.70 -10.00 15.49
C LYS A 324 23.83 -9.63 14.27
N VAL A 325 24.47 -9.53 13.11
CA VAL A 325 23.79 -9.36 11.82
C VAL A 325 24.31 -10.42 10.85
N VAL A 326 23.39 -11.24 10.35
CA VAL A 326 23.69 -12.21 9.29
C VAL A 326 23.25 -11.61 7.96
N VAL A 327 24.22 -11.27 7.13
CA VAL A 327 24.01 -10.69 5.80
C VAL A 327 23.93 -11.83 4.79
N ARG A 328 22.84 -11.93 4.05
CA ARG A 328 22.74 -12.82 2.89
C ARG A 328 23.41 -12.16 1.70
N THR A 329 24.36 -12.84 1.08
CA THR A 329 24.89 -12.41 -0.21
C THR A 329 23.82 -12.52 -1.30
N LEU A 330 24.13 -12.02 -2.51
CA LEU A 330 23.20 -11.93 -3.63
C LEU A 330 22.33 -13.21 -3.81
N ASP A 331 21.02 -13.07 -3.67
CA ASP A 331 20.02 -14.12 -3.90
C ASP A 331 18.97 -13.63 -4.91
N ILE A 332 19.40 -13.31 -6.12
CA ILE A 332 18.59 -12.84 -7.24
C ILE A 332 18.37 -13.99 -8.23
N GLY A 333 17.26 -13.95 -8.94
CA GLY A 333 16.77 -14.97 -9.88
C GLY A 333 15.57 -15.74 -9.31
N GLY A 334 14.93 -16.54 -10.15
CA GLY A 334 13.70 -17.23 -9.79
C GLY A 334 12.50 -16.28 -9.81
N ASP A 335 12.00 -15.96 -8.62
CA ASP A 335 10.88 -15.02 -8.40
C ASP A 335 11.31 -13.55 -8.32
N LYS A 336 12.63 -13.28 -8.30
CA LYS A 336 13.19 -11.94 -8.15
C LYS A 336 13.79 -11.48 -9.46
N HIS A 337 13.06 -10.61 -10.14
CA HIS A 337 13.48 -10.02 -11.42
C HIS A 337 14.16 -8.66 -11.20
N LEU A 338 15.04 -8.31 -12.15
CA LEU A 338 15.67 -7.00 -12.23
C LEU A 338 15.29 -6.39 -13.58
N ASP A 339 14.89 -5.13 -13.59
CA ASP A 339 14.48 -4.43 -14.82
C ASP A 339 15.67 -4.18 -15.79
N TYR A 340 16.88 -4.25 -15.26
CA TYR A 340 18.12 -3.99 -15.99
C TYR A 340 18.93 -5.26 -16.31
N TYR A 341 18.40 -6.48 -16.00
CA TYR A 341 19.08 -7.73 -16.27
C TYR A 341 18.08 -8.84 -16.65
N ASP A 342 18.23 -9.36 -17.88
CA ASP A 342 17.40 -10.44 -18.40
C ASP A 342 17.89 -11.80 -17.90
N PHE A 343 17.06 -12.49 -17.16
CA PHE A 343 17.30 -13.87 -16.75
C PHE A 343 16.79 -14.84 -17.81
N PRO A 344 17.47 -15.99 -18.01
CA PRO A 344 16.96 -17.03 -18.89
C PRO A 344 15.62 -17.59 -18.34
N GLU A 345 14.68 -17.83 -19.25
CA GLU A 345 13.45 -18.53 -18.89
C GLU A 345 13.75 -19.99 -18.58
N GLU A 346 13.34 -20.46 -17.40
CA GLU A 346 13.58 -21.81 -16.91
C GLU A 346 12.28 -22.43 -16.36
N MET A 347 12.11 -23.72 -16.62
CA MET A 347 10.93 -24.48 -16.13
C MET A 347 10.88 -24.56 -14.61
N ASN A 348 12.02 -24.55 -13.94
CA ASN A 348 12.16 -24.58 -12.48
C ASN A 348 13.18 -23.50 -12.04
N PRO A 349 12.81 -22.23 -12.03
CA PRO A 349 13.76 -21.13 -11.78
C PRO A 349 14.49 -21.24 -10.43
N PHE A 350 13.85 -21.79 -9.39
CA PHE A 350 14.47 -21.97 -8.08
C PHE A 350 15.62 -23.01 -8.08
N LEU A 351 15.63 -23.93 -9.03
CA LEU A 351 16.69 -24.90 -9.22
C LEU A 351 17.68 -24.46 -10.31
N GLY A 352 17.41 -23.35 -10.96
CA GLY A 352 18.13 -22.83 -12.12
C GLY A 352 19.20 -21.78 -11.82
N TYR A 353 19.30 -20.81 -12.72
CA TYR A 353 20.34 -19.78 -12.75
C TYR A 353 20.00 -18.64 -11.78
N ARG A 354 20.40 -18.81 -10.51
CA ARG A 354 20.17 -17.84 -9.43
C ARG A 354 21.25 -17.90 -8.36
N ALA A 355 21.26 -16.91 -7.47
CA ALA A 355 22.07 -16.87 -6.26
C ALA A 355 23.54 -17.21 -6.56
N ILE A 356 24.09 -18.21 -5.88
CA ILE A 356 25.51 -18.61 -6.02
C ILE A 356 25.86 -19.04 -7.46
N ARG A 357 24.93 -19.61 -8.22
CA ARG A 357 25.19 -19.98 -9.63
C ARG A 357 25.39 -18.73 -10.49
N LEU A 358 24.53 -17.71 -10.32
CA LEU A 358 24.70 -16.41 -10.95
C LEU A 358 26.04 -15.78 -10.52
N CYS A 359 26.35 -15.79 -9.23
CA CYS A 359 27.56 -15.19 -8.66
C CYS A 359 28.86 -15.84 -9.19
N LEU A 360 28.86 -17.15 -9.42
CA LEU A 360 30.02 -17.87 -9.95
C LEU A 360 30.25 -17.64 -11.43
N ASP A 361 29.18 -17.32 -12.16
CA ASP A 361 29.24 -17.02 -13.59
C ASP A 361 29.49 -15.52 -13.83
N GLN A 362 28.80 -14.66 -13.13
CA GLN A 362 28.94 -13.20 -13.16
C GLN A 362 29.86 -12.72 -12.03
N THR A 363 31.12 -13.16 -12.09
CA THR A 363 32.09 -12.95 -11.00
C THR A 363 32.36 -11.48 -10.69
N ASP A 364 32.23 -10.59 -11.65
CA ASP A 364 32.50 -9.15 -11.45
C ASP A 364 31.41 -8.51 -10.59
N ILE A 365 30.16 -8.90 -10.77
CA ILE A 365 29.03 -8.46 -9.92
C ILE A 365 29.24 -8.92 -8.48
N PHE A 366 29.63 -10.18 -8.28
CA PHE A 366 29.81 -10.74 -6.94
C PHE A 366 31.10 -10.27 -6.27
N ARG A 367 32.05 -9.80 -7.03
CA ARG A 367 33.32 -9.25 -6.52
C ARG A 367 33.16 -7.83 -5.97
N THR A 368 32.21 -7.04 -6.56
CA THR A 368 31.80 -5.75 -6.03
C THR A 368 31.10 -5.90 -4.70
#